data_90bf54f96cb6314c721e8fdd1f15a32e
#
_entry.id   90bf54f96cb6314c721e8fdd1f15a32e
#
_cell.length_a   1.000
_cell.length_b   1.000
_cell.length_c   1.000
_cell.angle_alpha   90.00
_cell.angle_beta   90.00
_cell.angle_gamma   90.00
#
_symmetry.space_group_name_H-M   'P 1'
#
loop_
_entity.id
_entity.type
_entity.pdbx_description
1 polymer ?
#
loop_
_entity_poly.entity_id
_entity_poly.type
_entity_poly.pdbx_seq_one_letter_code
_entity_poly.pdbx_strand_id
1 'polypeptide(L)'
;DVQPRQWAEHYVQHSGRQVYDWLLQEGVKFMPAVNWVERGLNGDGNSVPRYHIVWGTSRELTRRMIAALRTAGAGGRLTLLHRHRVEALEHRAGQVSGAIAIHEATGAEVRLAARAVVLAMGGINGSHAETRANWPKNRPCPSRMLNGAHPFADGKMHHWVADALGGRITHAGEMWNYAAGFPHPFPHFPGH
;
A
#
# COMPACT_ATOMS: atom_id res chain seq x y z
N ASP A 1 -20.87 -5.88 -2.55
CA ASP A 1 -19.99 -5.44 -3.66
C ASP A 1 -19.37 -6.66 -4.35
N VAL A 2 -19.54 -6.73 -5.67
CA VAL A 2 -19.10 -7.90 -6.47
C VAL A 2 -17.57 -7.93 -6.60
N GLN A 3 -16.95 -6.79 -6.92
CA GLN A 3 -15.50 -6.72 -7.15
C GLN A 3 -14.63 -7.08 -5.95
N PRO A 4 -14.87 -6.56 -4.73
CA PRO A 4 -14.08 -6.98 -3.57
C PRO A 4 -14.16 -8.48 -3.30
N ARG A 5 -15.33 -9.08 -3.51
CA ARG A 5 -15.51 -10.53 -3.38
C ARG A 5 -14.71 -11.30 -4.43
N GLN A 6 -14.79 -10.89 -5.69
CA GLN A 6 -14.01 -11.50 -6.77
C GLN A 6 -12.50 -11.43 -6.51
N TRP A 7 -12.00 -10.30 -5.99
CA TRP A 7 -10.60 -10.15 -5.59
C TRP A 7 -10.23 -11.08 -4.44
N ALA A 8 -11.09 -11.21 -3.43
CA ALA A 8 -10.87 -12.13 -2.31
C ALA A 8 -10.80 -13.58 -2.78
N GLU A 9 -11.75 -14.00 -3.63
CA GLU A 9 -11.77 -15.33 -4.24
C GLU A 9 -10.51 -15.59 -5.08
N HIS A 10 -10.13 -14.64 -5.93
CA HIS A 10 -8.91 -14.74 -6.73
C HIS A 10 -7.66 -14.85 -5.84
N TYR A 11 -7.56 -14.05 -4.78
CA TYR A 11 -6.44 -14.09 -3.85
C TYR A 11 -6.36 -15.45 -3.15
N VAL A 12 -7.47 -15.97 -2.65
CA VAL A 12 -7.51 -17.29 -1.98
C VAL A 12 -7.04 -18.40 -2.92
N GLN A 13 -7.49 -18.37 -4.17
CA GLN A 13 -7.17 -19.41 -5.16
C GLN A 13 -5.74 -19.33 -5.69
N HIS A 14 -5.13 -18.15 -5.76
CA HIS A 14 -3.91 -17.92 -6.52
C HIS A 14 -2.73 -17.40 -5.70
N SER A 15 -2.93 -16.91 -4.46
CA SER A 15 -1.86 -16.29 -3.67
C SER A 15 -0.67 -17.22 -3.42
N GLY A 16 -0.90 -18.52 -3.24
CA GLY A 16 0.18 -19.50 -3.11
C GLY A 16 1.13 -19.43 -4.31
N ARG A 17 0.60 -19.64 -5.52
CA ARG A 17 1.41 -19.70 -6.72
C ARG A 17 1.84 -18.32 -7.24
N GLN A 18 0.95 -17.33 -7.24
CA GLN A 18 1.24 -16.04 -7.86
C GLN A 18 1.98 -15.07 -6.95
N VAL A 19 1.92 -15.26 -5.63
CA VAL A 19 2.59 -14.40 -4.66
C VAL A 19 3.69 -15.16 -3.92
N TYR A 20 3.35 -16.22 -3.20
CA TYR A 20 4.32 -16.92 -2.36
C TYR A 20 5.44 -17.58 -3.17
N ASP A 21 5.11 -18.42 -4.14
CA ASP A 21 6.12 -19.11 -4.96
C ASP A 21 6.94 -18.11 -5.78
N TRP A 22 6.31 -17.06 -6.30
CA TRP A 22 7.02 -16.01 -7.01
C TRP A 22 8.02 -15.29 -6.10
N LEU A 23 7.63 -14.93 -4.88
CA LEU A 23 8.53 -14.30 -3.92
C LEU A 23 9.69 -15.22 -3.51
N LEU A 24 9.45 -16.53 -3.39
CA LEU A 24 10.53 -17.48 -3.16
C LEU A 24 11.53 -17.52 -4.34
N GLN A 25 11.05 -17.47 -5.59
CA GLN A 25 11.89 -17.39 -6.79
C GLN A 25 12.74 -16.12 -6.81
N GLU A 26 12.19 -14.99 -6.32
CA GLU A 26 12.95 -13.73 -6.15
C GLU A 26 13.91 -13.76 -4.94
N GLY A 27 14.02 -14.90 -4.25
CA GLY A 27 14.92 -15.11 -3.13
C GLY A 27 14.45 -14.55 -1.80
N VAL A 28 13.16 -14.23 -1.67
CA VAL A 28 12.55 -13.88 -0.39
C VAL A 28 12.42 -15.15 0.43
N LYS A 29 12.79 -15.08 1.71
CA LYS A 29 12.66 -16.20 2.65
C LYS A 29 11.56 -15.88 3.66
N PHE A 30 10.80 -16.91 4.03
CA PHE A 30 9.73 -16.80 4.99
C PHE A 30 9.97 -17.69 6.20
N MET A 31 9.40 -17.26 7.31
CA MET A 31 9.31 -18.03 8.55
C MET A 31 7.85 -18.10 8.98
N PRO A 32 7.31 -19.27 9.33
CA PRO A 32 5.95 -19.36 9.85
C PRO A 32 5.85 -18.70 11.22
N ALA A 33 4.80 -17.91 11.45
CA ALA A 33 4.52 -17.32 12.75
C ALA A 33 3.72 -18.31 13.61
N VAL A 34 4.41 -19.21 14.26
CA VAL A 34 3.81 -20.34 14.99
C VAL A 34 2.99 -19.96 16.22
N ASN A 35 3.19 -18.77 16.77
CA ASN A 35 2.48 -18.25 17.94
C ASN A 35 1.20 -17.49 17.60
N TRP A 36 0.91 -17.26 16.31
CA TRP A 36 -0.27 -16.55 15.86
C TRP A 36 -1.29 -17.52 15.28
N VAL A 37 -1.97 -18.20 16.17
CA VAL A 37 -3.08 -19.05 15.82
C VAL A 37 -4.33 -18.17 15.75
N GLU A 38 -4.98 -18.12 14.60
CA GLU A 38 -6.23 -17.40 14.47
C GLU A 38 -7.36 -18.13 15.20
N ARG A 39 -7.96 -17.42 16.13
CA ARG A 39 -9.16 -17.88 16.82
C ARG A 39 -10.24 -16.83 16.63
N GLY A 40 -11.32 -17.21 15.96
CA GLY A 40 -12.47 -16.35 15.76
C GLY A 40 -13.33 -16.25 17.01
N LEU A 41 -14.07 -15.16 17.14
CA LEU A 41 -15.12 -15.04 18.17
C LEU A 41 -16.29 -16.00 17.92
N ASN A 42 -16.44 -16.47 16.69
CA ASN A 42 -17.58 -17.26 16.20
C ASN A 42 -17.18 -18.66 15.74
N GLY A 43 -16.04 -19.19 16.14
CA GLY A 43 -15.59 -20.51 15.73
C GLY A 43 -14.25 -20.91 16.36
N ASP A 44 -13.87 -22.17 16.17
CA ASP A 44 -12.69 -22.78 16.79
C ASP A 44 -11.36 -22.21 16.28
N GLY A 45 -11.39 -21.44 15.21
CA GLY A 45 -10.22 -20.87 14.59
C GLY A 45 -9.34 -21.92 13.90
N ASN A 46 -8.14 -21.51 13.53
CA ASN A 46 -7.17 -22.34 12.84
C ASN A 46 -6.07 -22.81 13.81
N SER A 47 -5.81 -24.12 13.85
CA SER A 47 -4.73 -24.69 14.66
C SER A 47 -3.36 -24.66 13.96
N VAL A 48 -3.34 -24.34 12.68
CA VAL A 48 -2.12 -24.30 11.87
C VAL A 48 -1.71 -22.85 11.63
N PRO A 49 -0.43 -22.48 11.83
CA PRO A 49 0.06 -21.14 11.51
C PRO A 49 -0.14 -20.82 10.04
N ARG A 50 -0.86 -19.73 9.76
CA ARG A 50 -1.08 -19.24 8.38
C ARG A 50 -0.24 -18.05 8.02
N TYR A 51 0.27 -17.35 9.02
CA TYR A 51 1.13 -16.20 8.81
C TYR A 51 2.55 -16.62 8.49
N HIS A 52 3.10 -16.02 7.47
CA HIS A 52 4.48 -16.15 7.08
C HIS A 52 5.16 -14.81 7.20
N ILE A 53 6.15 -14.73 8.09
CA ILE A 53 6.92 -13.51 8.30
C ILE A 53 8.12 -13.53 7.37
N VAL A 54 8.33 -12.43 6.65
CA VAL A 54 9.51 -12.27 5.81
C VAL A 54 10.76 -12.26 6.69
N TRP A 55 11.68 -13.18 6.43
CA TRP A 55 12.98 -13.18 7.08
C TRP A 55 13.78 -11.94 6.67
N GLY A 56 14.17 -11.12 7.66
CA GLY A 56 14.81 -9.83 7.42
C GLY A 56 13.84 -8.67 7.26
N THR A 57 12.55 -8.88 7.58
CA THR A 57 11.47 -7.88 7.62
C THR A 57 11.12 -7.30 6.24
N SER A 58 10.31 -6.25 6.22
CA SER A 58 9.97 -5.51 5.01
C SER A 58 11.20 -4.92 4.28
N ARG A 59 12.29 -4.68 5.00
CA ARG A 59 13.55 -4.21 4.40
C ARG A 59 14.11 -5.24 3.41
N GLU A 60 14.14 -6.53 3.77
CA GLU A 60 14.64 -7.57 2.86
C GLU A 60 13.70 -7.77 1.67
N LEU A 61 12.40 -7.74 1.89
CA LEU A 61 11.42 -7.77 0.81
C LEU A 61 11.67 -6.63 -0.19
N THR A 62 11.74 -5.40 0.29
CA THR A 62 11.99 -4.22 -0.56
C THR A 62 13.31 -4.33 -1.32
N ARG A 63 14.36 -4.79 -0.64
CA ARG A 63 15.69 -4.98 -1.25
C ARG A 63 15.64 -5.99 -2.41
N ARG A 64 14.94 -7.11 -2.24
CA ARG A 64 14.75 -8.13 -3.27
C ARG A 64 13.94 -7.59 -4.44
N MET A 65 12.84 -6.89 -4.16
CA MET A 65 12.01 -6.29 -5.20
C MET A 65 12.77 -5.24 -6.01
N ILE A 66 13.58 -4.41 -5.37
CA ILE A 66 14.45 -3.45 -6.08
C ILE A 66 15.50 -4.17 -6.95
N ALA A 67 16.08 -5.26 -6.47
CA ALA A 67 17.02 -6.05 -7.25
C ALA A 67 16.35 -6.66 -8.49
N ALA A 68 15.20 -7.30 -8.33
CA ALA A 68 14.40 -7.84 -9.42
C ALA A 68 14.01 -6.76 -10.44
N LEU A 69 13.56 -5.60 -9.96
CA LEU A 69 13.20 -4.46 -10.79
C LEU A 69 14.40 -3.97 -11.63
N ARG A 70 15.57 -3.84 -11.04
CA ARG A 70 16.81 -3.44 -11.75
C ARG A 70 17.20 -4.47 -12.80
N THR A 71 17.11 -5.74 -12.48
CA THR A 71 17.38 -6.82 -13.44
C THR A 71 16.40 -6.79 -14.62
N ALA A 72 15.12 -6.66 -14.34
CA ALA A 72 14.09 -6.55 -15.37
C ALA A 72 14.24 -5.27 -16.22
N GLY A 73 14.73 -4.20 -15.63
CA GLY A 73 14.98 -2.90 -16.26
C GLY A 73 16.29 -2.82 -17.06
N ALA A 74 17.12 -3.85 -17.03
CA ALA A 74 18.37 -3.86 -17.80
C ALA A 74 18.11 -3.60 -19.29
N GLY A 75 19.00 -2.87 -19.93
CA GLY A 75 18.84 -2.45 -21.34
C GLY A 75 17.96 -1.23 -21.55
N GLY A 76 17.79 -0.39 -20.52
CA GLY A 76 17.12 0.92 -20.65
C GLY A 76 15.60 0.86 -20.66
N ARG A 77 15.00 -0.26 -20.28
CA ARG A 77 13.54 -0.45 -20.19
C ARG A 77 12.90 0.18 -18.94
N LEU A 78 13.72 0.63 -18.00
CA LEU A 78 13.28 1.21 -16.73
C LEU A 78 13.96 2.55 -16.49
N THR A 79 13.17 3.55 -16.15
CA THR A 79 13.65 4.82 -15.58
C THR A 79 13.08 4.99 -14.18
N LEU A 80 13.95 5.15 -13.19
CA LEU A 80 13.55 5.43 -11.81
C LEU A 80 13.73 6.93 -11.53
N LEU A 81 12.62 7.61 -11.26
CA LEU A 81 12.59 9.03 -10.92
C LEU A 81 12.48 9.18 -9.39
N HIS A 82 13.62 9.26 -8.72
CA HIS A 82 13.65 9.52 -7.29
C HIS A 82 13.33 10.98 -6.97
N ARG A 83 12.78 11.26 -5.79
CA ARG A 83 12.39 12.60 -5.34
C ARG A 83 11.34 13.26 -6.25
N HIS A 84 10.52 12.46 -6.91
CA HIS A 84 9.42 12.98 -7.70
C HIS A 84 8.10 12.56 -7.06
N ARG A 85 7.31 13.53 -6.66
CA ARG A 85 5.99 13.32 -6.09
C ARG A 85 4.94 13.56 -7.16
N VAL A 86 4.15 12.54 -7.46
CA VAL A 86 3.05 12.68 -8.40
C VAL A 86 1.94 13.52 -7.77
N GLU A 87 1.53 14.58 -8.46
CA GLU A 87 0.50 15.51 -7.99
C GLU A 87 -0.82 15.34 -8.71
N ALA A 88 -0.78 14.90 -9.97
CA ALA A 88 -1.96 14.71 -10.79
C ALA A 88 -1.71 13.68 -11.89
N LEU A 89 -2.78 13.16 -12.46
CA LEU A 89 -2.73 12.41 -13.71
C LEU A 89 -3.16 13.31 -14.86
N GLU A 90 -2.50 13.17 -15.99
CA GLU A 90 -3.01 13.78 -17.23
C GLU A 90 -4.09 12.88 -17.83
N HIS A 91 -5.18 13.47 -18.25
CA HIS A 91 -6.25 12.75 -18.93
C HIS A 91 -6.84 13.58 -20.05
N ARG A 92 -7.29 12.91 -21.10
CA ARG A 92 -7.97 13.51 -22.23
C ARG A 92 -9.09 12.58 -22.66
N ALA A 93 -10.28 13.13 -22.87
CA ALA A 93 -11.45 12.38 -23.32
C ALA A 93 -11.72 11.11 -22.47
N GLY A 94 -11.56 11.21 -21.14
CA GLY A 94 -11.80 10.10 -20.23
C GLY A 94 -10.67 9.04 -20.14
N GLN A 95 -9.58 9.23 -20.88
CA GLN A 95 -8.43 8.32 -20.82
C GLN A 95 -7.23 8.99 -20.14
N VAL A 96 -6.61 8.27 -19.24
CA VAL A 96 -5.34 8.70 -18.64
C VAL A 96 -4.24 8.61 -19.69
N SER A 97 -3.50 9.71 -19.86
CA SER A 97 -2.43 9.85 -20.85
C SER A 97 -1.06 10.10 -20.24
N GLY A 98 -0.98 10.21 -18.92
CA GLY A 98 0.28 10.48 -18.23
C GLY A 98 0.11 10.86 -16.77
N ALA A 99 1.18 11.41 -16.23
CA ALA A 99 1.23 11.92 -14.87
C ALA A 99 2.02 13.22 -14.79
N ILE A 100 1.67 14.07 -13.84
CA ILE A 100 2.40 15.29 -13.49
C ILE A 100 3.06 15.06 -12.15
N ALA A 101 4.36 15.23 -12.10
CA ALA A 101 5.15 15.08 -10.89
C ALA A 101 5.95 16.34 -10.60
N ILE A 102 6.22 16.58 -9.33
CA ILE A 102 7.08 17.66 -8.86
C ILE A 102 8.37 17.06 -8.30
N HIS A 103 9.49 17.55 -8.79
CA HIS A 103 10.78 17.22 -8.23
C HIS A 103 10.96 17.93 -6.87
N GLU A 104 10.98 17.19 -5.77
CA GLU A 104 10.86 17.72 -4.41
C GLU A 104 12.01 18.64 -3.98
N ALA A 105 13.20 18.49 -4.57
CA ALA A 105 14.33 19.33 -4.20
C ALA A 105 14.37 20.68 -4.95
N THR A 106 13.78 20.75 -6.17
CA THR A 106 13.85 21.93 -7.01
C THR A 106 12.50 22.61 -7.23
N GLY A 107 11.40 21.93 -6.94
CA GLY A 107 10.06 22.37 -7.26
C GLY A 107 9.70 22.27 -8.74
N ALA A 108 10.59 21.74 -9.57
CA ALA A 108 10.34 21.65 -11.01
C ALA A 108 9.22 20.66 -11.34
N GLU A 109 8.30 21.07 -12.20
CA GLU A 109 7.26 20.20 -12.74
C GLU A 109 7.84 19.31 -13.84
N VAL A 110 7.48 18.04 -13.80
CA VAL A 110 7.84 17.02 -14.80
C VAL A 110 6.57 16.37 -15.31
N ARG A 111 6.34 16.42 -16.61
CA ARG A 111 5.23 15.74 -17.27
C ARG A 111 5.69 14.45 -17.89
N LEU A 112 5.00 13.38 -17.57
CA LEU A 112 5.32 12.02 -17.97
C LEU A 112 4.19 11.48 -18.84
N ALA A 113 4.41 11.42 -20.14
CA ALA A 113 3.46 10.80 -21.06
C ALA A 113 3.50 9.28 -20.94
N ALA A 114 2.34 8.64 -20.85
CA ALA A 114 2.23 7.19 -20.73
C ALA A 114 0.93 6.67 -21.35
N ARG A 115 0.99 5.46 -21.93
CA ARG A 115 -0.20 4.76 -22.45
C ARG A 115 -1.04 4.13 -21.33
N ALA A 116 -0.44 3.89 -20.19
CA ALA A 116 -1.10 3.37 -19.01
C ALA A 116 -0.35 3.85 -17.76
N VAL A 117 -1.08 4.05 -16.67
CA VAL A 117 -0.53 4.42 -15.37
C VAL A 117 -1.02 3.41 -14.33
N VAL A 118 -0.09 2.86 -13.56
CA VAL A 118 -0.40 2.00 -12.42
C VAL A 118 -0.24 2.82 -11.14
N LEU A 119 -1.30 2.91 -10.35
CA LEU A 119 -1.30 3.58 -9.07
C LEU A 119 -0.96 2.57 -7.97
N ALA A 120 0.21 2.71 -7.37
CA ALA A 120 0.71 1.85 -6.29
C ALA A 120 1.20 2.70 -5.10
N MET A 121 0.44 3.73 -4.76
CA MET A 121 0.80 4.79 -3.82
C MET A 121 0.46 4.47 -2.35
N GLY A 122 0.03 3.26 -2.04
CA GLY A 122 -0.38 2.86 -0.69
C GLY A 122 -1.80 3.34 -0.33
N GLY A 123 -2.08 3.39 0.97
CA GLY A 123 -3.39 3.74 1.51
C GLY A 123 -3.50 5.17 2.01
N ILE A 124 -4.34 5.36 3.03
CA ILE A 124 -4.63 6.66 3.64
C ILE A 124 -4.05 6.82 5.05
N ASN A 125 -3.52 5.74 5.63
CA ASN A 125 -3.15 5.69 7.05
C ASN A 125 -1.89 6.52 7.39
N GLY A 126 -1.23 7.10 6.40
CA GLY A 126 -0.16 8.09 6.60
C GLY A 126 -0.68 9.46 7.05
N SER A 127 -1.98 9.70 6.90
CA SER A 127 -2.65 10.93 7.32
C SER A 127 -3.62 10.66 8.48
N HIS A 128 -3.38 11.26 9.64
CA HIS A 128 -4.33 11.22 10.75
C HIS A 128 -5.67 11.86 10.40
N ALA A 129 -5.65 12.90 9.58
CA ALA A 129 -6.88 13.57 9.12
C ALA A 129 -7.74 12.61 8.27
N GLU A 130 -7.13 11.95 7.28
CA GLU A 130 -7.81 10.97 6.45
C GLU A 130 -8.29 9.77 7.25
N THR A 131 -7.45 9.26 8.16
CA THR A 131 -7.82 8.15 9.03
C THR A 131 -9.05 8.51 9.87
N ARG A 132 -9.10 9.72 10.45
CA ARG A 132 -10.25 10.18 11.23
C ARG A 132 -11.49 10.42 10.38
N ALA A 133 -11.34 11.01 9.21
CA ALA A 133 -12.44 11.28 8.28
C ALA A 133 -13.13 9.99 7.84
N ASN A 134 -12.36 8.91 7.69
CA ASN A 134 -12.84 7.59 7.28
C ASN A 134 -13.03 6.61 8.46
N TRP A 135 -12.96 7.09 9.71
CA TRP A 135 -13.12 6.21 10.87
C TRP A 135 -14.50 5.55 10.88
N PRO A 136 -14.58 4.24 11.20
CA PRO A 136 -15.86 3.52 11.22
C PRO A 136 -16.84 4.17 12.18
N LYS A 137 -18.03 4.51 11.69
CA LYS A 137 -19.06 5.22 12.48
C LYS A 137 -19.58 4.43 13.67
N ASN A 138 -19.45 3.12 13.65
CA ASN A 138 -19.88 2.20 14.71
C ASN A 138 -18.82 2.00 15.80
N ARG A 139 -17.71 2.72 15.75
CA ARG A 139 -16.60 2.62 16.73
C ARG A 139 -16.22 4.02 17.21
N PRO A 140 -15.92 4.19 18.50
CA PRO A 140 -15.40 5.46 19.00
C PRO A 140 -14.03 5.74 18.36
N CYS A 141 -13.88 6.95 17.81
CA CYS A 141 -12.61 7.38 17.28
C CYS A 141 -11.67 7.74 18.43
N PRO A 142 -10.46 7.16 18.53
CA PRO A 142 -9.54 7.47 19.61
C PRO A 142 -9.07 8.92 19.52
N SER A 143 -8.95 9.57 20.69
CA SER A 143 -8.43 10.94 20.78
C SER A 143 -6.97 11.01 20.38
N ARG A 144 -6.18 9.98 20.70
CA ARG A 144 -4.77 9.84 20.36
C ARG A 144 -4.57 8.70 19.36
N MET A 145 -3.86 8.98 18.28
CA MET A 145 -3.44 8.01 17.28
C MET A 145 -1.94 8.08 17.09
N LEU A 146 -1.33 6.94 16.86
CA LEU A 146 0.04 6.82 16.38
C LEU A 146 0.00 6.37 14.92
N ASN A 147 0.91 6.88 14.13
CA ASN A 147 0.99 6.55 12.71
C ASN A 147 2.13 5.56 12.47
N GLY A 148 1.81 4.34 12.04
CA GLY A 148 2.77 3.33 11.62
C GLY A 148 2.97 3.27 10.11
N ALA A 149 2.27 4.11 9.33
CA ALA A 149 2.37 4.17 7.89
C ALA A 149 3.24 5.35 7.43
N HIS A 150 3.80 5.24 6.22
CA HIS A 150 4.57 6.34 5.65
C HIS A 150 3.68 7.59 5.44
N PRO A 151 4.14 8.81 5.77
CA PRO A 151 3.32 10.04 5.66
C PRO A 151 2.75 10.30 4.26
N PHE A 152 3.40 9.79 3.22
CA PHE A 152 2.92 9.91 1.83
C PHE A 152 1.82 8.91 1.45
N ALA A 153 1.43 8.03 2.36
CA ALA A 153 0.18 7.29 2.24
C ALA A 153 -0.99 8.18 2.72
N ASP A 154 -1.18 9.30 2.06
CA ASP A 154 -2.00 10.44 2.50
C ASP A 154 -3.38 10.51 1.82
N GLY A 155 -3.70 9.58 0.93
CA GLY A 155 -4.98 9.54 0.24
C GLY A 155 -5.11 10.53 -0.93
N LYS A 156 -4.14 11.39 -1.18
CA LYS A 156 -4.23 12.45 -2.18
C LYS A 156 -4.65 11.95 -3.56
N MET A 157 -4.02 10.89 -4.04
CA MET A 157 -4.36 10.32 -5.35
C MET A 157 -5.68 9.56 -5.34
N HIS A 158 -6.14 9.07 -4.19
CA HIS A 158 -7.48 8.50 -4.09
C HIS A 158 -8.54 9.58 -4.35
N HIS A 159 -8.41 10.73 -3.68
CA HIS A 159 -9.28 11.88 -3.92
C HIS A 159 -9.19 12.37 -5.35
N TRP A 160 -7.98 12.51 -5.88
CA TRP A 160 -7.78 12.95 -7.25
C TRP A 160 -8.50 12.05 -8.26
N VAL A 161 -8.39 10.71 -8.12
CA VAL A 161 -9.08 9.74 -9.00
C VAL A 161 -10.60 9.83 -8.84
N ALA A 162 -11.09 10.01 -7.62
CA ALA A 162 -12.52 10.17 -7.38
C ALA A 162 -13.07 11.45 -8.02
N ASP A 163 -12.38 12.57 -7.81
CA ASP A 163 -12.87 13.89 -8.21
C ASP A 163 -12.69 14.14 -9.73
N ALA A 164 -11.53 13.79 -10.27
CA ALA A 164 -11.17 14.11 -11.66
C ALA A 164 -11.60 13.03 -12.67
N LEU A 165 -11.65 11.77 -12.26
CA LEU A 165 -11.98 10.64 -13.14
C LEU A 165 -13.30 9.95 -12.81
N GLY A 166 -14.03 10.43 -11.80
CA GLY A 166 -15.25 9.77 -11.34
C GLY A 166 -15.01 8.38 -10.73
N GLY A 167 -13.80 8.12 -10.26
CA GLY A 167 -13.45 6.87 -9.60
C GLY A 167 -14.22 6.71 -8.29
N ARG A 168 -14.54 5.47 -7.94
CA ARG A 168 -15.28 5.19 -6.71
C ARG A 168 -14.38 4.54 -5.68
N ILE A 169 -14.20 5.18 -4.53
CA ILE A 169 -13.52 4.62 -3.37
C ILE A 169 -14.57 3.93 -2.49
N THR A 170 -14.34 2.67 -2.17
CA THR A 170 -15.23 1.89 -1.30
C THR A 170 -14.46 1.34 -0.12
N HIS A 171 -15.17 1.08 0.99
CA HIS A 171 -14.60 0.45 2.18
C HIS A 171 -13.43 1.23 2.83
N ALA A 172 -13.38 2.55 2.66
CA ALA A 172 -12.32 3.38 3.24
C ALA A 172 -12.27 3.31 4.78
N GLY A 173 -13.39 2.94 5.42
CA GLY A 173 -13.46 2.69 6.85
C GLY A 173 -12.98 1.31 7.31
N GLU A 174 -12.71 0.39 6.37
CA GLU A 174 -12.20 -0.95 6.68
C GLU A 174 -10.68 -0.91 6.84
N MET A 175 -10.24 -0.27 7.91
CA MET A 175 -8.84 -0.07 8.23
C MET A 175 -8.36 -1.09 9.26
N TRP A 176 -7.13 -1.54 9.11
CA TRP A 176 -6.48 -2.37 10.10
C TRP A 176 -5.78 -1.49 11.14
N ASN A 177 -6.38 -1.39 12.30
CA ASN A 177 -5.88 -0.59 13.42
C ASN A 177 -5.53 -1.48 14.60
N TYR A 178 -4.40 -1.22 15.25
CA TYR A 178 -4.03 -1.87 16.50
C TYR A 178 -4.54 -1.06 17.69
N ALA A 179 -4.99 -1.76 18.74
CA ALA A 179 -5.54 -1.12 19.94
C ALA A 179 -4.48 -0.47 20.84
N ALA A 180 -3.21 -0.79 20.64
CA ALA A 180 -2.11 -0.28 21.45
C ALA A 180 -0.86 -0.02 20.62
N GLY A 181 -0.09 0.97 21.04
CA GLY A 181 1.20 1.31 20.49
C GLY A 181 1.93 2.26 21.42
N PHE A 182 3.25 2.37 21.23
CA PHE A 182 4.10 3.31 21.95
C PHE A 182 4.68 4.33 20.98
N PRO A 183 4.74 5.62 21.35
CA PRO A 183 5.44 6.60 20.55
C PRO A 183 6.91 6.20 20.37
N HIS A 184 7.41 6.29 19.17
CA HIS A 184 8.83 6.06 18.93
C HIS A 184 9.64 7.16 19.63
N PRO A 185 10.69 6.84 20.42
CA PRO A 185 11.47 7.87 21.15
C PRO A 185 12.20 8.85 20.23
N PHE A 186 12.51 8.40 19.00
CA PHE A 186 13.18 9.20 17.97
C PHE A 186 12.45 9.03 16.64
N PRO A 187 11.25 9.59 16.48
CA PRO A 187 10.46 9.37 15.27
C PRO A 187 11.09 10.07 14.07
N HIS A 188 11.13 9.39 12.94
CA HIS A 188 11.53 10.01 11.66
C HIS A 188 10.49 11.01 11.15
N PHE A 189 9.23 10.82 11.56
CA PHE A 189 8.12 11.67 11.16
C PHE A 189 7.25 12.01 12.39
N PRO A 190 6.64 13.19 12.44
CA PRO A 190 5.72 13.56 13.51
C PRO A 190 4.56 12.55 13.65
N GLY A 191 4.22 12.19 14.89
CA GLY A 191 3.10 11.29 15.17
C GLY A 191 3.40 9.78 15.13
N HIS A 192 4.66 9.41 14.96
CA HIS A 192 5.12 8.01 14.99
C HIS A 192 5.59 7.55 16.36
#